data_51d32bbd527dae6a9df1d7a1a2a3d0f0
#
_entry.id   51d32bbd527dae6a9df1d7a1a2a3d0f0
#
_cell.length_a   1.000
_cell.length_b   1.000
_cell.length_c   1.000
_cell.angle_alpha   90.00
_cell.angle_beta   90.00
_cell.angle_gamma   90.00
#
_symmetry.space_group_name_H-M   'P 1'
#
loop_
_entity.id
_entity.type
_entity.pdbx_description
1 polymer ?
#
loop_
_entity_poly.entity_id
_entity_poly.type
_entity_poly.pdbx_seq_one_letter_code
_entity_poly.pdbx_strand_id
1 'polypeptide(L)'
;MRVDVEMHPILQLGGFVAQWPNVLGEAASPQWLTSLLRPRAVLDGDPQAAPWLARLEGSDEIVRAAARKLLRHGGYKPSGRGKPAAEYLLAAAEDGTLGSINLAVDLCNAVSLHAGLPISVVDLDRAAPPLRIGIAAQDASYVFNATGQEIKLTGLLCLHDAQGPCANAVKDAQRTKTQADTRRVLCIVWGTRELAARTEATTAVYLELSHRAGAQISSVEFCMAP
;
A
#
# COMPACT_ATOMS: atom_id res chain seq x y z
N MET A 1 -4.87 15.23 -7.92
CA MET A 1 -3.53 14.82 -8.43
C MET A 1 -3.74 13.81 -9.54
N ARG A 2 -2.92 13.84 -10.62
CA ARG A 2 -3.01 12.90 -11.75
C ARG A 2 -1.87 11.88 -11.70
N VAL A 3 -2.19 10.61 -11.99
CA VAL A 3 -1.23 9.51 -12.19
C VAL A 3 -1.62 8.82 -13.51
N ASP A 4 -0.70 8.79 -14.45
CA ASP A 4 -0.93 8.10 -15.73
C ASP A 4 -0.77 6.59 -15.53
N VAL A 5 -1.67 5.80 -16.13
CA VAL A 5 -1.70 4.34 -15.95
C VAL A 5 -1.61 3.66 -17.30
N GLU A 6 -0.60 2.83 -17.52
CA GLU A 6 -0.53 1.97 -18.71
C GLU A 6 -1.70 0.99 -18.73
N MET A 7 -2.24 0.71 -19.92
CA MET A 7 -3.34 -0.22 -20.08
C MET A 7 -2.97 -1.59 -19.47
N HIS A 8 -3.77 -2.05 -18.52
CA HIS A 8 -3.51 -3.30 -17.81
C HIS A 8 -4.81 -4.10 -17.63
N PRO A 9 -4.90 -5.35 -18.12
CA PRO A 9 -6.16 -6.09 -18.18
C PRO A 9 -6.72 -6.51 -16.82
N ILE A 10 -5.86 -6.64 -15.81
CA ILE A 10 -6.21 -7.18 -14.48
C ILE A 10 -6.34 -6.06 -13.45
N LEU A 11 -5.58 -4.98 -13.58
CA LEU A 11 -5.42 -3.95 -12.56
C LEU A 11 -6.73 -3.20 -12.26
N GLN A 12 -7.00 -3.03 -10.98
CA GLN A 12 -7.95 -2.07 -10.41
C GLN A 12 -7.21 -1.28 -9.33
N LEU A 13 -7.19 0.03 -9.46
CA LEU A 13 -6.51 0.90 -8.49
C LEU A 13 -7.53 1.61 -7.60
N GLY A 14 -7.16 1.77 -6.35
CA GLY A 14 -7.73 2.76 -5.46
C GLY A 14 -6.63 3.68 -4.94
N GLY A 15 -6.95 4.93 -4.61
CA GLY A 15 -5.94 5.79 -4.01
C GLY A 15 -6.41 7.21 -3.75
N PHE A 16 -5.62 7.88 -2.93
CA PHE A 16 -5.83 9.27 -2.55
C PHE A 16 -4.51 9.86 -2.05
N VAL A 17 -4.47 11.19 -1.92
CA VAL A 17 -3.40 11.90 -1.23
C VAL A 17 -3.86 12.23 0.18
N ALA A 18 -3.04 11.89 1.18
CA ALA A 18 -3.22 12.29 2.56
C ALA A 18 -2.15 13.31 2.96
N GLN A 19 -2.56 14.37 3.65
CA GLN A 19 -1.66 15.42 4.15
C GLN A 19 -2.00 15.74 5.60
N TRP A 20 -1.01 15.67 6.47
CA TRP A 20 -1.14 16.03 7.89
C TRP A 20 -0.63 17.45 8.17
N PRO A 21 -1.20 18.14 9.19
CA PRO A 21 -0.73 19.48 9.59
C PRO A 21 0.70 19.44 10.15
N ASN A 22 1.07 18.35 10.83
CA ASN A 22 2.40 18.14 11.40
C ASN A 22 3.19 17.11 10.57
N VAL A 23 4.51 17.10 10.73
CA VAL A 23 5.38 16.06 10.18
C VAL A 23 5.14 14.73 10.90
N LEU A 24 5.32 13.61 10.21
CA LEU A 24 5.08 12.27 10.77
C LEU A 24 5.94 11.97 12.00
N GLY A 25 7.13 12.57 12.12
CA GLY A 25 8.00 12.41 13.28
C GLY A 25 7.47 13.04 14.57
N GLU A 26 6.49 13.96 14.46
CA GLU A 26 5.83 14.61 15.59
C GLU A 26 4.45 14.01 15.90
N ALA A 27 3.96 13.11 15.05
CA ALA A 27 2.63 12.51 15.15
C ALA A 27 2.73 11.02 15.55
N ALA A 28 2.55 10.72 16.82
CA ALA A 28 2.44 9.33 17.26
C ALA A 28 1.13 8.70 16.76
N SER A 29 1.20 7.43 16.37
CA SER A 29 0.00 6.67 16.03
C SER A 29 -0.89 6.50 17.26
N PRO A 30 -2.18 6.85 17.18
CA PRO A 30 -3.10 6.71 18.30
C PRO A 30 -3.35 5.23 18.64
N GLN A 31 -3.69 4.94 19.89
CA GLN A 31 -3.89 3.58 20.39
C GLN A 31 -4.93 2.78 19.56
N TRP A 32 -6.02 3.44 19.11
CA TRP A 32 -7.03 2.77 18.29
C TRP A 32 -6.45 2.25 16.97
N LEU A 33 -5.43 2.94 16.40
CA LEU A 33 -4.77 2.52 15.17
C LEU A 33 -3.74 1.42 15.44
N THR A 34 -2.91 1.58 16.45
CA THR A 34 -1.90 0.56 16.79
C THR A 34 -2.53 -0.76 17.21
N SER A 35 -3.73 -0.75 17.80
CA SER A 35 -4.48 -1.97 18.08
C SER A 35 -4.88 -2.73 16.81
N LEU A 36 -5.13 -2.02 15.68
CA LEU A 36 -5.45 -2.64 14.38
C LEU A 36 -4.25 -3.33 13.71
N LEU A 37 -3.03 -3.18 14.21
CA LEU A 37 -1.86 -3.92 13.72
C LEU A 37 -1.79 -5.37 14.23
N ARG A 38 -2.84 -5.84 14.89
CA ARG A 38 -2.96 -7.21 15.43
C ARG A 38 -3.75 -8.11 14.46
N PRO A 39 -3.57 -9.44 14.52
CA PRO A 39 -4.35 -10.38 13.72
C PRO A 39 -5.86 -10.21 13.93
N ARG A 40 -6.65 -10.41 12.87
CA ARG A 40 -8.11 -10.28 12.91
C ARG A 40 -8.74 -11.11 14.03
N ALA A 41 -8.29 -12.34 14.20
CA ALA A 41 -8.80 -13.26 15.24
C ALA A 41 -8.65 -12.70 16.67
N VAL A 42 -7.68 -11.82 16.92
CA VAL A 42 -7.47 -11.16 18.23
C VAL A 42 -8.41 -9.96 18.40
N LEU A 43 -8.90 -9.38 17.29
CA LEU A 43 -9.79 -8.21 17.28
C LEU A 43 -11.26 -8.59 17.19
N ASP A 44 -11.59 -9.88 17.06
CA ASP A 44 -12.98 -10.34 17.05
C ASP A 44 -13.66 -9.98 18.38
N GLY A 45 -14.76 -9.22 18.26
CA GLY A 45 -15.50 -8.70 19.42
C GLY A 45 -14.98 -7.36 19.97
N ASP A 46 -13.89 -6.80 19.44
CA ASP A 46 -13.44 -5.44 19.79
C ASP A 46 -14.39 -4.40 19.20
N PRO A 47 -15.17 -3.64 20.03
CA PRO A 47 -16.13 -2.67 19.54
C PRO A 47 -15.50 -1.49 18.78
N GLN A 48 -14.21 -1.23 18.96
CA GLN A 48 -13.51 -0.18 18.25
C GLN A 48 -13.03 -0.65 16.87
N ALA A 49 -12.69 -1.93 16.73
CA ALA A 49 -12.24 -2.53 15.46
C ALA A 49 -13.42 -3.00 14.59
N ALA A 50 -14.50 -3.50 15.21
CA ALA A 50 -15.63 -4.12 14.52
C ALA A 50 -16.21 -3.31 13.35
N PRO A 51 -16.44 -1.97 13.43
CA PRO A 51 -17.00 -1.20 12.33
C PRO A 51 -16.10 -1.18 11.08
N TRP A 52 -14.78 -1.26 11.25
CA TRP A 52 -13.80 -1.27 10.17
C TRP A 52 -13.62 -2.68 9.60
N LEU A 53 -13.50 -3.67 10.50
CA LEU A 53 -13.33 -5.07 10.12
C LEU A 53 -14.54 -5.63 9.39
N ALA A 54 -15.76 -5.19 9.72
CA ALA A 54 -16.99 -5.60 9.03
C ALA A 54 -17.01 -5.17 7.55
N ARG A 55 -16.28 -4.13 7.19
CA ARG A 55 -16.17 -3.61 5.81
C ARG A 55 -14.99 -4.20 5.04
N LEU A 56 -14.07 -4.86 5.73
CA LEU A 56 -12.89 -5.52 5.16
C LEU A 56 -13.05 -7.03 5.34
N GLU A 57 -13.28 -7.75 4.24
CA GLU A 57 -13.58 -9.20 4.28
C GLU A 57 -12.42 -10.09 4.74
N GLY A 58 -11.24 -9.51 4.95
CA GLY A 58 -10.04 -10.23 5.36
C GLY A 58 -9.27 -10.86 4.20
N SER A 59 -8.08 -11.37 4.52
CA SER A 59 -7.25 -12.10 3.55
C SER A 59 -7.65 -13.57 3.52
N ASP A 60 -7.98 -14.06 2.34
CA ASP A 60 -8.27 -15.45 2.06
C ASP A 60 -7.47 -15.94 0.83
N GLU A 61 -7.66 -17.20 0.45
CA GLU A 61 -6.95 -17.78 -0.70
C GLU A 61 -7.32 -17.07 -2.02
N ILE A 62 -8.57 -16.62 -2.19
CA ILE A 62 -9.03 -15.92 -3.40
C ILE A 62 -8.28 -14.59 -3.54
N VAL A 63 -8.19 -13.81 -2.46
CA VAL A 63 -7.47 -12.52 -2.46
C VAL A 63 -5.99 -12.72 -2.72
N ARG A 64 -5.36 -13.70 -2.05
CA ARG A 64 -3.95 -14.02 -2.28
C ARG A 64 -3.69 -14.45 -3.72
N ALA A 65 -4.55 -15.30 -4.28
CA ALA A 65 -4.43 -15.76 -5.66
C ALA A 65 -4.56 -14.59 -6.66
N ALA A 66 -5.54 -13.69 -6.46
CA ALA A 66 -5.76 -12.51 -7.28
C ALA A 66 -4.56 -11.54 -7.21
N ALA A 67 -4.05 -11.22 -6.02
CA ALA A 67 -2.87 -10.37 -5.85
C ALA A 67 -1.64 -10.98 -6.54
N ARG A 68 -1.39 -12.27 -6.38
CA ARG A 68 -0.29 -12.96 -7.05
C ARG A 68 -0.48 -13.02 -8.58
N LYS A 69 -1.72 -13.15 -9.08
CA LYS A 69 -2.05 -13.10 -10.51
C LYS A 69 -1.71 -11.73 -11.10
N LEU A 70 -2.04 -10.63 -10.38
CA LEU A 70 -1.66 -9.28 -10.76
C LEU A 70 -0.13 -9.16 -10.93
N LEU A 71 0.65 -9.62 -9.94
CA LEU A 71 2.10 -9.56 -9.99
C LEU A 71 2.72 -10.38 -11.14
N ARG A 72 2.11 -11.53 -11.49
CA ARG A 72 2.61 -12.41 -12.56
C ARG A 72 2.36 -11.88 -13.96
N HIS A 73 1.47 -10.91 -14.15
CA HIS A 73 1.03 -10.48 -15.47
C HIS A 73 2.19 -10.06 -16.39
N GLY A 74 3.15 -9.31 -15.89
CA GLY A 74 4.34 -8.91 -16.65
C GLY A 74 5.51 -9.92 -16.59
N GLY A 75 5.28 -11.14 -16.05
CA GLY A 75 6.31 -12.18 -15.93
C GLY A 75 7.04 -12.24 -14.58
N TYR A 76 6.69 -11.37 -13.63
CA TYR A 76 7.26 -11.44 -12.29
C TYR A 76 6.88 -12.74 -11.56
N LYS A 77 7.79 -13.27 -10.73
CA LYS A 77 7.57 -14.52 -9.97
C LYS A 77 7.37 -14.21 -8.48
N PRO A 78 6.11 -14.11 -7.98
CA PRO A 78 5.82 -13.79 -6.58
C PRO A 78 6.10 -14.99 -5.65
N SER A 79 7.37 -15.21 -5.33
CA SER A 79 7.81 -16.29 -4.46
C SER A 79 8.88 -15.82 -3.48
N GLY A 80 9.12 -16.55 -2.40
CA GLY A 80 10.13 -16.24 -1.40
C GLY A 80 9.97 -14.79 -0.89
N ARG A 81 10.99 -13.95 -1.09
CA ARG A 81 11.00 -12.53 -0.70
C ARG A 81 10.23 -11.61 -1.65
N GLY A 82 9.67 -12.13 -2.73
CA GLY A 82 8.90 -11.39 -3.74
C GLY A 82 7.38 -11.58 -3.64
N LYS A 83 6.84 -12.03 -2.52
CA LYS A 83 5.40 -12.16 -2.28
C LYS A 83 4.73 -10.79 -2.16
N PRO A 84 3.39 -10.70 -2.38
CA PRO A 84 2.63 -9.48 -2.07
C PRO A 84 2.87 -8.96 -0.66
N ALA A 85 2.93 -7.63 -0.47
CA ALA A 85 3.21 -7.00 0.83
C ALA A 85 2.23 -7.45 1.93
N ALA A 86 0.94 -7.59 1.61
CA ALA A 86 -0.09 -8.02 2.55
C ALA A 86 0.19 -9.43 3.17
N GLU A 87 0.86 -10.34 2.43
CA GLU A 87 1.22 -11.65 2.96
C GLU A 87 2.32 -11.56 4.03
N TYR A 88 3.23 -10.58 3.93
CA TYR A 88 4.24 -10.34 4.97
C TYR A 88 3.64 -9.70 6.20
N LEU A 89 2.69 -8.77 6.01
CA LEU A 89 2.00 -8.12 7.12
C LEU A 89 1.20 -9.15 7.94
N LEU A 90 0.49 -10.06 7.26
CA LEU A 90 -0.25 -11.12 7.94
C LEU A 90 0.69 -12.01 8.77
N ALA A 91 1.78 -12.50 8.18
CA ALA A 91 2.75 -13.33 8.90
C ALA A 91 3.36 -12.57 10.09
N ALA A 92 3.77 -11.31 9.90
CA ALA A 92 4.34 -10.50 10.98
C ALA A 92 3.34 -10.21 12.12
N ALA A 93 2.05 -10.04 11.79
CA ALA A 93 1.01 -9.86 12.79
C ALA A 93 0.76 -11.16 13.58
N GLU A 94 0.71 -12.32 12.91
CA GLU A 94 0.56 -13.64 13.53
C GLU A 94 1.75 -13.98 14.43
N ASP A 95 2.97 -13.64 14.03
CA ASP A 95 4.20 -13.80 14.80
C ASP A 95 4.37 -12.76 15.91
N GLY A 96 3.48 -11.75 16.00
CA GLY A 96 3.56 -10.66 16.97
C GLY A 96 4.73 -9.70 16.75
N THR A 97 5.32 -9.69 15.55
CA THR A 97 6.47 -8.84 15.19
C THR A 97 6.09 -7.57 14.44
N LEU A 98 4.81 -7.41 14.04
CA LEU A 98 4.31 -6.22 13.38
C LEU A 98 4.18 -5.06 14.40
N GLY A 99 5.14 -4.14 14.38
CA GLY A 99 5.16 -2.96 15.25
C GLY A 99 4.73 -1.69 14.53
N SER A 100 4.48 -0.63 15.31
CA SER A 100 4.24 0.72 14.82
C SER A 100 5.52 1.34 14.26
N ILE A 101 5.39 2.07 13.13
CA ILE A 101 6.50 2.75 12.45
C ILE A 101 6.28 4.27 12.47
N ASN A 102 5.20 4.73 11.85
CA ASN A 102 4.69 6.09 11.89
C ASN A 102 3.23 6.09 11.43
N LEU A 103 2.52 7.19 11.67
CA LEU A 103 1.09 7.30 11.44
C LEU A 103 0.65 6.86 10.03
N ALA A 104 1.37 7.29 8.97
CA ALA A 104 1.00 6.96 7.60
C ALA A 104 1.24 5.48 7.26
N VAL A 105 2.36 4.90 7.73
CA VAL A 105 2.70 3.48 7.52
C VAL A 105 1.78 2.58 8.35
N ASP A 106 1.44 2.98 9.57
CA ASP A 106 0.56 2.19 10.43
C ASP A 106 -0.86 2.12 9.87
N LEU A 107 -1.39 3.23 9.31
CA LEU A 107 -2.65 3.24 8.56
C LEU A 107 -2.60 2.31 7.33
N CYS A 108 -1.53 2.40 6.54
CA CYS A 108 -1.28 1.52 5.39
C CYS A 108 -1.26 0.04 5.82
N ASN A 109 -0.47 -0.28 6.84
CA ASN A 109 -0.29 -1.65 7.32
C ASN A 109 -1.58 -2.23 7.91
N ALA A 110 -2.30 -1.46 8.74
CA ALA A 110 -3.56 -1.89 9.32
C ALA A 110 -4.60 -2.23 8.24
N VAL A 111 -4.80 -1.33 7.26
CA VAL A 111 -5.76 -1.57 6.19
C VAL A 111 -5.34 -2.73 5.28
N SER A 112 -4.07 -2.78 4.88
CA SER A 112 -3.52 -3.87 4.05
C SER A 112 -3.64 -5.23 4.74
N LEU A 113 -3.33 -5.30 6.04
CA LEU A 113 -3.45 -6.52 6.86
C LEU A 113 -4.88 -7.08 6.84
N HIS A 114 -5.87 -6.21 7.07
CA HIS A 114 -7.27 -6.64 7.20
C HIS A 114 -8.01 -6.77 5.86
N ALA A 115 -7.56 -6.09 4.80
CA ALA A 115 -8.12 -6.25 3.46
C ALA A 115 -7.48 -7.39 2.67
N GLY A 116 -6.25 -7.79 3.01
CA GLY A 116 -5.46 -8.74 2.22
C GLY A 116 -4.93 -8.18 0.91
N LEU A 117 -5.18 -6.90 0.60
CA LEU A 117 -4.68 -6.23 -0.59
C LEU A 117 -3.37 -5.50 -0.31
N PRO A 118 -2.36 -5.59 -1.19
CA PRO A 118 -1.16 -4.77 -1.06
C PRO A 118 -1.48 -3.29 -1.18
N ILE A 119 -0.83 -2.48 -0.34
CA ILE A 119 -0.95 -1.02 -0.36
C ILE A 119 0.46 -0.41 -0.33
N SER A 120 0.66 0.67 -1.08
CA SER A 120 1.86 1.50 -1.02
C SER A 120 1.54 2.85 -0.40
N VAL A 121 2.50 3.38 0.36
CA VAL A 121 2.48 4.74 0.88
C VAL A 121 3.77 5.46 0.48
N VAL A 122 3.65 6.46 -0.39
CA VAL A 122 4.77 7.15 -1.05
C VAL A 122 4.83 8.60 -0.60
N ASP A 123 5.97 9.02 -0.10
CA ASP A 123 6.25 10.42 0.23
C ASP A 123 6.28 11.27 -1.05
N LEU A 124 5.33 12.22 -1.17
CA LEU A 124 5.20 13.07 -2.35
C LEU A 124 6.23 14.18 -2.44
N ASP A 125 6.91 14.51 -1.36
CA ASP A 125 7.98 15.50 -1.36
C ASP A 125 9.33 14.86 -1.78
N ARG A 126 9.38 13.52 -1.79
CA ARG A 126 10.52 12.71 -2.26
C ARG A 126 10.31 12.09 -3.64
N ALA A 127 9.06 11.98 -4.09
CA ALA A 127 8.75 11.52 -5.44
C ALA A 127 8.85 12.66 -6.45
N ALA A 128 9.51 12.43 -7.57
CA ALA A 128 9.72 13.42 -8.64
C ALA A 128 8.68 13.26 -9.77
N PRO A 129 7.66 14.14 -9.90
CA PRO A 129 6.68 14.03 -10.98
C PRO A 129 7.33 14.11 -12.38
N PRO A 130 6.69 13.59 -13.45
CA PRO A 130 5.34 12.99 -13.48
C PRO A 130 5.29 11.58 -12.89
N LEU A 131 4.10 11.20 -12.37
CA LEU A 131 3.87 9.85 -11.84
C LEU A 131 3.15 8.98 -12.87
N ARG A 132 3.61 7.75 -13.03
CA ARG A 132 3.07 6.77 -13.96
C ARG A 132 3.06 5.38 -13.34
N ILE A 133 2.00 4.60 -13.58
CA ILE A 133 1.94 3.17 -13.24
C ILE A 133 2.10 2.36 -14.51
N GLY A 134 3.06 1.42 -14.50
CA GLY A 134 3.35 0.55 -15.63
C GLY A 134 4.29 -0.59 -15.24
N ILE A 135 4.52 -1.50 -16.19
CA ILE A 135 5.45 -2.63 -15.99
C ILE A 135 6.89 -2.12 -15.99
N ALA A 136 7.65 -2.54 -15.00
CA ALA A 136 9.08 -2.20 -14.90
C ALA A 136 9.89 -2.87 -16.01
N ALA A 137 10.92 -2.16 -16.51
CA ALA A 137 11.85 -2.66 -17.54
C ALA A 137 12.62 -3.91 -17.06
N GLN A 138 13.22 -4.64 -18.01
CA GLN A 138 13.84 -5.94 -17.77
C GLN A 138 14.93 -5.91 -16.70
N ASP A 139 15.77 -4.88 -16.65
CA ASP A 139 16.89 -4.78 -15.72
C ASP A 139 16.63 -3.79 -14.57
N ALA A 140 15.37 -3.41 -14.38
CA ALA A 140 15.01 -2.47 -13.33
C ALA A 140 15.19 -3.10 -11.93
N SER A 141 15.78 -2.34 -11.03
CA SER A 141 15.90 -2.66 -9.61
C SER A 141 15.82 -1.39 -8.77
N TYR A 142 15.62 -1.53 -7.48
CA TYR A 142 15.86 -0.46 -6.53
C TYR A 142 16.19 -1.00 -5.13
N VAL A 143 16.84 -0.15 -4.33
CA VAL A 143 17.02 -0.38 -2.89
C VAL A 143 15.68 -0.19 -2.19
N PHE A 144 15.29 -1.16 -1.35
CA PHE A 144 14.00 -1.13 -0.65
C PHE A 144 14.09 -0.93 0.86
N ASN A 145 15.29 -0.91 1.43
CA ASN A 145 15.49 -0.67 2.86
C ASN A 145 16.79 0.08 3.16
N ALA A 146 16.91 0.56 4.40
CA ALA A 146 18.07 1.34 4.85
C ALA A 146 19.40 0.56 4.86
N THR A 147 19.36 -0.78 4.81
CA THR A 147 20.57 -1.63 4.74
C THR A 147 21.10 -1.82 3.32
N GLY A 148 20.48 -1.16 2.31
CA GLY A 148 20.92 -1.21 0.94
C GLY A 148 20.52 -2.50 0.18
N GLN A 149 19.56 -3.27 0.69
CA GLN A 149 19.09 -4.45 -0.03
C GLN A 149 18.26 -4.05 -1.25
N GLU A 150 18.52 -4.74 -2.37
CA GLU A 150 17.83 -4.50 -3.63
C GLU A 150 16.75 -5.53 -3.91
N ILE A 151 15.74 -5.11 -4.66
CA ILE A 151 14.75 -5.96 -5.29
C ILE A 151 14.81 -5.79 -6.81
N LYS A 152 14.82 -6.90 -7.56
CA LYS A 152 14.66 -6.93 -9.00
C LYS A 152 13.19 -6.74 -9.35
N LEU A 153 12.91 -5.86 -10.31
CA LEU A 153 11.55 -5.43 -10.67
C LEU A 153 11.09 -5.95 -12.03
N THR A 154 11.92 -6.75 -12.71
CA THR A 154 11.62 -7.27 -14.05
C THR A 154 10.19 -7.82 -14.13
N GLY A 155 9.36 -7.23 -14.97
CA GLY A 155 7.97 -7.63 -15.18
C GLY A 155 7.01 -7.29 -14.03
N LEU A 156 7.44 -6.56 -13.00
CA LEU A 156 6.60 -6.14 -11.90
C LEU A 156 5.89 -4.83 -12.24
N LEU A 157 4.61 -4.75 -11.95
CA LEU A 157 3.85 -3.51 -12.04
C LEU A 157 4.32 -2.55 -10.93
N CYS A 158 4.72 -1.34 -11.33
CA CYS A 158 5.29 -0.34 -10.43
C CYS A 158 4.67 1.04 -10.66
N LEU A 159 4.63 1.85 -9.60
CA LEU A 159 4.61 3.30 -9.72
C LEU A 159 6.01 3.74 -10.11
N HIS A 160 6.09 4.63 -11.09
CA HIS A 160 7.29 5.32 -11.53
C HIS A 160 7.14 6.81 -11.29
N ASP A 161 8.22 7.44 -10.95
CA ASP A 161 8.39 8.90 -11.02
C ASP A 161 9.44 9.25 -12.09
N ALA A 162 9.86 10.51 -12.19
CA ALA A 162 10.86 10.94 -13.17
C ALA A 162 12.23 10.27 -13.00
N GLN A 163 12.53 9.69 -11.82
CA GLN A 163 13.77 8.99 -11.52
C GLN A 163 13.69 7.47 -11.77
N GLY A 164 12.50 6.95 -12.08
CA GLY A 164 12.28 5.53 -12.34
C GLY A 164 11.28 4.87 -11.35
N PRO A 165 11.26 3.53 -11.26
CA PRO A 165 10.35 2.82 -10.35
C PRO A 165 10.54 3.27 -8.89
N CYS A 166 9.45 3.48 -8.16
CA CYS A 166 9.50 3.97 -6.78
C CYS A 166 8.58 3.23 -5.79
N ALA A 167 7.52 2.56 -6.26
CA ALA A 167 6.66 1.75 -5.39
C ALA A 167 6.02 0.61 -6.16
N ASN A 168 5.62 -0.46 -5.47
CA ASN A 168 4.89 -1.60 -6.02
C ASN A 168 4.20 -2.43 -4.93
N ALA A 169 3.40 -3.39 -5.34
CA ALA A 169 2.63 -4.26 -4.44
C ALA A 169 3.47 -5.28 -3.62
N VAL A 170 4.81 -5.22 -3.69
CA VAL A 170 5.73 -6.09 -2.94
C VAL A 170 6.53 -5.32 -1.90
N LYS A 171 7.28 -4.29 -2.33
CA LYS A 171 8.14 -3.45 -1.48
C LYS A 171 8.37 -2.11 -2.17
N ASP A 172 8.20 -1.02 -1.45
CA ASP A 172 8.44 0.32 -1.97
C ASP A 172 9.93 0.70 -1.91
N ALA A 173 10.37 1.56 -2.84
CA ALA A 173 11.75 2.04 -2.91
C ALA A 173 12.11 2.86 -1.68
N GLN A 174 13.31 2.65 -1.13
CA GLN A 174 13.80 3.36 0.05
C GLN A 174 13.78 4.88 -0.13
N ARG A 175 14.05 5.38 -1.35
CA ARG A 175 14.14 6.81 -1.64
C ARG A 175 12.81 7.57 -1.51
N THR A 176 11.68 6.89 -1.70
CA THR A 176 10.33 7.47 -1.64
C THR A 176 9.52 7.02 -0.43
N LYS A 177 10.14 6.30 0.51
CA LYS A 177 9.51 5.97 1.79
C LYS A 177 9.34 7.21 2.66
N THR A 178 8.32 7.17 3.49
CA THR A 178 8.07 8.19 4.51
C THR A 178 9.24 8.30 5.48
N GLN A 179 9.52 9.51 5.91
CA GLN A 179 10.54 9.89 6.89
C GLN A 179 9.90 10.73 8.00
N ALA A 180 10.70 11.13 8.98
CA ALA A 180 10.21 11.97 10.08
C ALA A 180 9.68 13.33 9.61
N ASP A 181 10.23 13.89 8.54
CA ASP A 181 9.84 15.18 7.93
C ASP A 181 8.66 15.09 6.96
N THR A 182 8.19 13.90 6.62
CA THR A 182 7.06 13.68 5.70
C THR A 182 5.78 14.31 6.25
N ARG A 183 5.03 15.01 5.39
CA ARG A 183 3.69 15.55 5.67
C ARG A 183 2.64 15.05 4.69
N ARG A 184 3.03 14.73 3.47
CA ARG A 184 2.12 14.45 2.36
C ARG A 184 2.49 13.16 1.65
N VAL A 185 1.53 12.26 1.54
CA VAL A 185 1.75 10.94 0.93
C VAL A 185 0.72 10.63 -0.13
N LEU A 186 1.13 9.86 -1.12
CA LEU A 186 0.26 9.16 -2.04
C LEU A 186 0.01 7.75 -1.51
N CYS A 187 -1.26 7.42 -1.28
CA CYS A 187 -1.73 6.10 -0.89
C CYS A 187 -2.25 5.37 -2.14
N ILE A 188 -1.78 4.15 -2.41
CA ILE A 188 -2.22 3.33 -3.55
C ILE A 188 -2.61 1.94 -3.07
N VAL A 189 -3.86 1.54 -3.35
CA VAL A 189 -4.35 0.17 -3.17
C VAL A 189 -4.17 -0.58 -4.49
N TRP A 190 -3.37 -1.65 -4.47
CA TRP A 190 -3.10 -2.51 -5.63
C TRP A 190 -4.13 -3.64 -5.69
N GLY A 191 -5.26 -3.38 -6.32
CA GLY A 191 -6.34 -4.35 -6.47
C GLY A 191 -6.43 -4.95 -7.87
N THR A 192 -7.45 -5.77 -8.06
CA THR A 192 -7.75 -6.41 -9.35
C THR A 192 -9.20 -6.17 -9.75
N ARG A 193 -9.48 -6.17 -11.05
CA ARG A 193 -10.86 -6.04 -11.57
C ARG A 193 -11.79 -7.15 -11.05
N GLU A 194 -11.24 -8.33 -10.81
CA GLU A 194 -11.94 -9.46 -10.21
C GLU A 194 -12.40 -9.16 -8.77
N LEU A 195 -11.66 -8.29 -8.05
CA LEU A 195 -11.93 -7.85 -6.69
C LEU A 195 -12.25 -6.34 -6.64
N ALA A 196 -12.94 -5.80 -7.65
CA ALA A 196 -13.21 -4.36 -7.74
C ALA A 196 -13.93 -3.82 -6.50
N ALA A 197 -15.02 -4.46 -6.07
CA ALA A 197 -15.77 -4.06 -4.88
C ALA A 197 -14.90 -4.06 -3.60
N ARG A 198 -14.01 -5.05 -3.45
CA ARG A 198 -13.05 -5.10 -2.33
C ARG A 198 -12.05 -3.96 -2.42
N THR A 199 -11.52 -3.65 -3.60
CA THR A 199 -10.60 -2.54 -3.81
C THR A 199 -11.24 -1.21 -3.42
N GLU A 200 -12.49 -1.00 -3.82
CA GLU A 200 -13.29 0.18 -3.48
C GLU A 200 -13.54 0.27 -1.96
N ALA A 201 -14.00 -0.82 -1.34
CA ALA A 201 -14.22 -0.87 0.12
C ALA A 201 -12.93 -0.62 0.91
N THR A 202 -11.82 -1.23 0.48
CA THR A 202 -10.50 -1.03 1.09
C THR A 202 -10.06 0.43 0.99
N THR A 203 -10.22 1.05 -0.18
CA THR A 203 -9.87 2.46 -0.40
C THR A 203 -10.73 3.37 0.46
N ALA A 204 -12.04 3.11 0.56
CA ALA A 204 -12.96 3.90 1.37
C ALA A 204 -12.60 3.82 2.87
N VAL A 205 -12.32 2.62 3.39
CA VAL A 205 -11.88 2.44 4.78
C VAL A 205 -10.55 3.14 5.03
N TYR A 206 -9.58 2.99 4.12
CA TYR A 206 -8.27 3.63 4.25
C TYR A 206 -8.37 5.16 4.30
N LEU A 207 -9.16 5.74 3.40
CA LEU A 207 -9.46 7.17 3.37
C LEU A 207 -10.08 7.64 4.69
N GLU A 208 -11.10 6.93 5.18
CA GLU A 208 -11.82 7.28 6.40
C GLU A 208 -10.94 7.19 7.65
N LEU A 209 -10.12 6.14 7.77
CA LEU A 209 -9.15 6.02 8.87
C LEU A 209 -8.07 7.10 8.80
N SER A 210 -7.63 7.47 7.59
CA SER A 210 -6.68 8.58 7.41
C SER A 210 -7.28 9.92 7.82
N HIS A 211 -8.53 10.17 7.44
CA HIS A 211 -9.26 11.36 7.88
C HIS A 211 -9.46 11.38 9.41
N ARG A 212 -9.84 10.22 10.02
CA ARG A 212 -9.93 10.08 11.48
C ARG A 212 -8.60 10.37 12.18
N ALA A 213 -7.49 10.05 11.53
CA ALA A 213 -6.14 10.33 12.00
C ALA A 213 -5.67 11.78 11.72
N GLY A 214 -6.59 12.67 11.32
CA GLY A 214 -6.35 14.10 11.13
C GLY A 214 -5.78 14.48 9.76
N ALA A 215 -5.77 13.58 8.78
CA ALA A 215 -5.32 13.92 7.44
C ALA A 215 -6.37 14.75 6.67
N GLN A 216 -5.92 15.75 5.92
CA GLN A 216 -6.65 16.32 4.81
C GLN A 216 -6.51 15.42 3.60
N ILE A 217 -7.64 15.09 2.97
CA ILE A 217 -7.69 14.14 1.86
C ILE A 217 -7.91 14.90 0.55
N SER A 218 -7.15 14.50 -0.48
CA SER A 218 -7.32 14.97 -1.85
C SER A 218 -7.44 13.79 -2.81
N SER A 219 -8.26 13.93 -3.84
CA SER A 219 -8.46 12.88 -4.85
C SER A 219 -7.23 12.66 -5.72
N VAL A 220 -7.06 11.41 -6.13
CA VAL A 220 -6.13 11.00 -7.20
C VAL A 220 -6.95 10.53 -8.38
N GLU A 221 -6.60 11.02 -9.56
CA GLU A 221 -7.16 10.58 -10.83
C GLU A 221 -6.17 9.64 -11.51
N PHE A 222 -6.55 8.39 -11.66
CA PHE A 222 -5.80 7.38 -12.42
C PHE A 222 -6.26 7.44 -13.88
N CYS A 223 -5.45 8.07 -14.74
CA CYS A 223 -5.75 8.28 -16.14
C CYS A 223 -5.14 7.17 -16.98
N MET A 224 -5.99 6.38 -17.67
CA MET A 224 -5.48 5.38 -18.60
C MET A 224 -4.74 6.10 -19.73
N ALA A 225 -3.46 5.78 -19.89
CA ALA A 225 -2.67 6.22 -21.05
C ALA A 225 -3.14 5.46 -22.29
N PRO A 226 -3.19 6.13 -23.46
CA PRO A 226 -3.58 5.49 -24.73
C PRO A 226 -2.61 4.40 -25.15
#